data_96dd14e06b969879e3a2c85802e91257
#
_entry.id   96dd14e06b969879e3a2c85802e91257
#
_cell.length_a   1.000
_cell.length_b   1.000
_cell.length_c   1.000
_cell.angle_alpha   90.00
_cell.angle_beta   90.00
_cell.angle_gamma   90.00
#
_symmetry.space_group_name_H-M   'P 1'
#
loop_
_entity.id
_entity.type
_entity.pdbx_description
1 polymer ?
#
loop_
_entity_poly.entity_id
_entity_poly.type
_entity_poly.pdbx_seq_one_letter_code
_entity_poly.pdbx_strand_id
1 'polypeptide(L)'
;SVYAAQHPHSFIYRGWEVNTTGNELAHTVLRGATNKHGRNIPNYHYEDLNTLLTLYNERDLKNPACIIDANHSNSDKKHEQQIRIVKEVMHSRKLNRDIHSLVKGVMVESYIEEGCQKVGGGVYGKSITDPCLSWEDSERLIYDIAEYE
;
A
#
# COMPACT_ATOMS: atom_id res chain seq x y z
N SER A 1 0.04 -7.08 13.69
CA SER A 1 0.36 -8.11 12.67
C SER A 1 1.86 -8.16 12.36
N VAL A 2 2.53 -7.04 12.02
CA VAL A 2 3.97 -7.02 11.69
C VAL A 2 4.81 -7.59 12.85
N TYR A 3 4.57 -7.15 14.08
CA TYR A 3 5.24 -7.69 15.27
C TYR A 3 5.14 -9.23 15.32
N ALA A 4 3.95 -9.79 15.18
CA ALA A 4 3.76 -11.23 15.18
C ALA A 4 4.51 -11.93 14.02
N ALA A 5 4.47 -11.33 12.82
CA ALA A 5 5.15 -11.89 11.64
C ALA A 5 6.69 -11.91 11.79
N GLN A 6 7.25 -10.97 12.54
CA GLN A 6 8.70 -10.87 12.78
C GLN A 6 9.20 -11.84 13.87
N HIS A 7 8.29 -12.39 14.69
CA HIS A 7 8.69 -13.26 15.82
C HIS A 7 8.50 -14.74 15.48
N PRO A 8 9.32 -15.62 16.09
CA PRO A 8 9.16 -17.06 15.93
C PRO A 8 7.88 -17.56 16.58
N HIS A 9 7.30 -18.60 15.98
CA HIS A 9 6.11 -19.27 16.46
C HIS A 9 6.29 -20.79 16.43
N SER A 10 5.68 -21.47 17.40
CA SER A 10 5.57 -22.92 17.43
C SER A 10 4.10 -23.34 17.30
N PHE A 11 3.79 -24.27 16.42
CA PHE A 11 2.43 -24.76 16.20
C PHE A 11 2.46 -26.18 15.61
N ILE A 12 1.31 -26.87 15.73
CA ILE A 12 1.14 -28.21 15.15
C ILE A 12 0.48 -28.07 13.76
N TYR A 13 1.13 -28.62 12.75
CA TYR A 13 0.63 -28.68 11.39
C TYR A 13 0.68 -30.11 10.86
N ARG A 14 -0.47 -30.71 10.55
CA ARG A 14 -0.59 -32.09 10.05
C ARG A 14 0.16 -33.13 10.88
N GLY A 15 0.14 -32.99 12.22
CA GLY A 15 0.82 -33.90 13.16
C GLY A 15 2.31 -33.62 13.36
N TRP A 16 2.87 -32.59 12.71
CA TRP A 16 4.24 -32.13 12.91
C TRP A 16 4.29 -30.93 13.83
N GLU A 17 5.24 -30.92 14.74
CA GLU A 17 5.60 -29.69 15.45
C GLU A 17 6.46 -28.82 14.52
N VAL A 18 5.96 -27.63 14.20
CA VAL A 18 6.65 -26.67 13.34
C VAL A 18 7.11 -25.49 14.18
N ASN A 19 8.39 -25.18 14.10
CA ASN A 19 9.02 -24.02 14.71
C ASN A 19 9.50 -23.07 13.62
N THR A 20 8.93 -21.86 13.56
CA THR A 20 9.35 -20.81 12.62
C THR A 20 10.41 -19.90 13.26
N THR A 21 11.20 -19.23 12.45
CA THR A 21 12.19 -18.24 12.91
C THR A 21 11.66 -16.81 12.94
N GLY A 22 10.45 -16.59 12.43
CA GLY A 22 9.93 -15.26 12.13
C GLY A 22 10.49 -14.72 10.80
N ASN A 23 9.98 -13.56 10.39
CA ASN A 23 10.43 -12.86 9.19
C ASN A 23 10.75 -11.41 9.54
N GLU A 24 12.01 -11.10 9.76
CA GLU A 24 12.47 -9.74 10.09
C GLU A 24 12.20 -8.73 8.95
N LEU A 25 11.99 -9.19 7.71
CA LEU A 25 11.66 -8.35 6.57
C LEU A 25 10.17 -8.03 6.46
N ALA A 26 9.32 -8.61 7.31
CA ALA A 26 7.90 -8.27 7.35
C ALA A 26 7.71 -6.77 7.60
N HIS A 27 6.85 -6.14 6.80
CA HIS A 27 6.63 -4.71 6.81
C HIS A 27 5.14 -4.37 6.63
N THR A 28 4.81 -3.09 6.74
CA THR A 28 3.44 -2.61 6.65
C THR A 28 3.05 -2.26 5.22
N VAL A 29 1.81 -2.58 4.86
CA VAL A 29 1.12 -2.00 3.69
C VAL A 29 -0.09 -1.22 4.20
N LEU A 30 -0.18 0.06 3.88
CA LEU A 30 -1.34 0.90 4.18
C LEU A 30 -2.25 0.98 2.96
N ARG A 31 -3.42 0.35 3.05
CA ARG A 31 -4.42 0.29 1.95
C ARG A 31 -5.77 0.91 2.32
N GLY A 32 -5.82 1.66 3.43
CA GLY A 32 -7.06 2.09 4.05
C GLY A 32 -7.80 0.95 4.73
N ALA A 33 -8.97 1.26 5.22
CA ALA A 33 -9.86 0.31 5.88
C ALA A 33 -11.32 0.62 5.53
N THR A 34 -12.20 -0.37 5.68
CA THR A 34 -13.64 -0.15 5.61
C THR A 34 -14.22 -0.30 7.02
N ASN A 35 -14.95 0.70 7.48
CA ASN A 35 -15.56 0.67 8.80
C ASN A 35 -16.83 -0.23 8.83
N LYS A 36 -17.40 -0.43 10.03
CA LYS A 36 -18.60 -1.24 10.23
C LYS A 36 -19.85 -0.74 9.48
N HIS A 37 -19.83 0.47 8.96
CA HIS A 37 -20.93 1.08 8.18
C HIS A 37 -20.66 1.03 6.66
N GLY A 38 -19.62 0.33 6.22
CA GLY A 38 -19.25 0.21 4.81
C GLY A 38 -18.54 1.43 4.23
N ARG A 39 -18.15 2.42 5.06
CA ARG A 39 -17.43 3.61 4.60
C ARG A 39 -15.93 3.32 4.55
N ASN A 40 -15.29 3.67 3.46
CA ASN A 40 -13.84 3.64 3.32
C ASN A 40 -13.19 4.76 4.13
N ILE A 41 -12.12 4.41 4.83
CA ILE A 41 -11.30 5.31 5.65
C ILE A 41 -9.87 5.22 5.12
N PRO A 42 -9.34 6.28 4.52
CA PRO A 42 -7.96 6.32 4.06
C PRO A 42 -6.98 6.33 5.25
N ASN A 43 -5.73 5.93 4.99
CA ASN A 43 -4.67 5.92 5.99
C ASN A 43 -3.29 6.24 5.38
N TYR A 44 -3.24 7.17 4.43
CA TYR A 44 -2.02 7.61 3.73
C TYR A 44 -1.63 9.07 4.02
N HIS A 45 -2.47 9.82 4.76
CA HIS A 45 -2.19 11.22 5.07
C HIS A 45 -0.97 11.36 5.97
N TYR A 46 -0.41 12.55 6.01
CA TYR A 46 0.79 12.86 6.80
C TYR A 46 0.67 12.43 8.27
N GLU A 47 -0.49 12.62 8.88
CA GLU A 47 -0.79 12.25 10.26
C GLU A 47 -0.83 10.73 10.46
N ASP A 48 -1.34 9.99 9.48
CA ASP A 48 -1.36 8.52 9.50
C ASP A 48 0.06 7.96 9.45
N LEU A 49 0.91 8.56 8.59
CA LEU A 49 2.30 8.16 8.45
C LEU A 49 3.12 8.45 9.72
N ASN A 50 2.89 9.58 10.38
CA ASN A 50 3.49 9.87 11.68
C ASN A 50 3.01 8.91 12.77
N THR A 51 1.73 8.55 12.77
CA THR A 51 1.19 7.55 13.70
C THR A 51 1.86 6.20 13.48
N LEU A 52 2.03 5.77 12.23
CA LEU A 52 2.73 4.53 11.92
C LEU A 52 4.20 4.56 12.36
N LEU A 53 4.89 5.67 12.14
CA LEU A 53 6.28 5.86 12.57
C LEU A 53 6.42 5.71 14.09
N THR A 54 5.52 6.34 14.85
CA THR A 54 5.45 6.21 16.31
C THR A 54 5.27 4.75 16.73
N LEU A 55 4.34 4.02 16.09
CA LEU A 55 4.08 2.60 16.39
C LEU A 55 5.29 1.70 16.09
N TYR A 56 6.06 1.99 15.03
CA TYR A 56 7.29 1.26 14.74
C TYR A 56 8.33 1.46 15.86
N ASN A 57 8.53 2.71 16.28
CA ASN A 57 9.50 3.05 17.31
C ASN A 57 9.12 2.48 18.68
N GLU A 58 7.85 2.59 19.09
CA GLU A 58 7.36 2.08 20.37
C GLU A 58 7.48 0.55 20.51
N ARG A 59 7.44 -0.18 19.40
CA ARG A 59 7.45 -1.64 19.40
C ARG A 59 8.79 -2.25 19.03
N ASP A 60 9.82 -1.44 18.83
CA ASP A 60 11.16 -1.87 18.40
C ASP A 60 11.09 -2.88 17.24
N LEU A 61 10.24 -2.57 16.24
CA LEU A 61 10.09 -3.43 15.07
C LEU A 61 11.32 -3.36 14.18
N LYS A 62 11.72 -4.52 13.67
CA LYS A 62 12.76 -4.60 12.64
C LYS A 62 12.22 -4.04 11.32
N ASN A 63 13.12 -3.70 10.39
CA ASN A 63 12.79 -3.28 9.03
C ASN A 63 11.67 -2.21 9.00
N PRO A 64 11.91 -0.98 9.48
CA PRO A 64 10.92 0.09 9.43
C PRO A 64 10.65 0.46 7.98
N ALA A 65 9.66 -0.18 7.39
CA ALA A 65 9.26 -0.02 6.01
C ALA A 65 7.73 -0.04 5.86
N CYS A 66 7.25 0.83 4.98
CA CYS A 66 5.84 0.93 4.62
C CYS A 66 5.70 1.09 3.11
N ILE A 67 4.76 0.36 2.53
CA ILE A 67 4.25 0.57 1.17
C ILE A 67 2.87 1.22 1.27
N ILE A 68 2.62 2.26 0.50
CA ILE A 68 1.31 2.88 0.41
C ILE A 68 0.56 2.36 -0.81
N ASP A 69 -0.53 1.66 -0.57
CA ASP A 69 -1.46 1.27 -1.62
C ASP A 69 -2.35 2.46 -1.97
N ALA A 70 -2.16 3.02 -3.14
CA ALA A 70 -2.86 4.22 -3.60
C ALA A 70 -4.30 3.93 -4.08
N ASN A 71 -4.69 2.66 -4.20
CA ASN A 71 -6.04 2.25 -4.60
C ASN A 71 -6.90 1.81 -3.40
N HIS A 72 -7.75 0.82 -3.57
CA HIS A 72 -8.63 0.20 -2.57
C HIS A 72 -9.37 1.23 -1.71
N SER A 73 -9.32 1.10 -0.37
CA SER A 73 -10.02 2.02 0.52
C SER A 73 -9.36 3.40 0.61
N ASN A 74 -8.10 3.54 0.21
CA ASN A 74 -7.42 4.83 0.15
C ASN A 74 -7.97 5.73 -0.95
N SER A 75 -8.37 5.16 -2.11
CA SER A 75 -8.95 5.90 -3.23
C SER A 75 -10.48 5.83 -3.28
N ASP A 76 -11.13 5.13 -2.35
CA ASP A 76 -12.56 4.78 -2.43
C ASP A 76 -12.86 3.99 -3.73
N LYS A 77 -11.88 3.19 -4.21
CA LYS A 77 -11.90 2.45 -5.49
C LYS A 77 -12.06 3.32 -6.73
N LYS A 78 -11.71 4.60 -6.65
CA LYS A 78 -11.68 5.53 -7.78
C LYS A 78 -10.25 5.59 -8.30
N HIS A 79 -9.99 4.86 -9.39
CA HIS A 79 -8.62 4.65 -9.90
C HIS A 79 -7.91 5.96 -10.25
N GLU A 80 -8.63 6.98 -10.73
CA GLU A 80 -8.09 8.30 -11.04
C GLU A 80 -7.53 9.04 -9.80
N GLN A 81 -7.97 8.67 -8.59
CA GLN A 81 -7.45 9.25 -7.35
C GLN A 81 -6.06 8.76 -6.98
N GLN A 82 -5.61 7.65 -7.54
CA GLN A 82 -4.30 7.08 -7.26
C GLN A 82 -3.17 8.10 -7.53
N ILE A 83 -3.26 8.85 -8.63
CA ILE A 83 -2.27 9.88 -9.00
C ILE A 83 -2.15 10.95 -7.91
N ARG A 84 -3.28 11.47 -7.44
CA ARG A 84 -3.32 12.47 -6.37
C ARG A 84 -2.75 11.92 -5.07
N ILE A 85 -3.13 10.69 -4.70
CA ILE A 85 -2.67 10.04 -3.48
C ILE A 85 -1.16 9.86 -3.49
N VAL A 86 -0.60 9.36 -4.60
CA VAL A 86 0.84 9.19 -4.74
C VAL A 86 1.56 10.54 -4.60
N LYS A 87 1.08 11.61 -5.25
CA LYS A 87 1.67 12.96 -5.12
C LYS A 87 1.62 13.48 -3.68
N GLU A 88 0.55 13.24 -2.94
CA GLU A 88 0.44 13.62 -1.53
C GLU A 88 1.44 12.84 -0.64
N VAL A 89 1.60 11.55 -0.89
CA VAL A 89 2.59 10.70 -0.20
C VAL A 89 4.01 11.19 -0.50
N MET A 90 4.34 11.47 -1.77
CA MET A 90 5.66 12.00 -2.15
C MET A 90 5.92 13.36 -1.52
N HIS A 91 4.91 14.23 -1.44
CA HIS A 91 5.02 15.51 -0.74
C HIS A 91 5.29 15.30 0.76
N SER A 92 4.61 14.37 1.43
CA SER A 92 4.83 14.03 2.84
C SER A 92 6.25 13.51 3.09
N ARG A 93 6.80 12.69 2.18
CA ARG A 93 8.20 12.25 2.21
C ARG A 93 9.19 13.41 2.12
N LYS A 94 8.90 14.41 1.29
CA LYS A 94 9.75 15.60 1.12
C LYS A 94 9.74 16.51 2.36
N LEU A 95 8.62 16.57 3.07
CA LEU A 95 8.47 17.39 4.28
C LEU A 95 9.14 16.80 5.51
N ASN A 96 9.25 15.47 5.60
CA ASN A 96 9.71 14.79 6.81
C ASN A 96 10.66 13.65 6.46
N ARG A 97 11.91 13.77 6.93
CA ARG A 97 12.98 12.79 6.68
C ARG A 97 12.68 11.40 7.25
N ASP A 98 11.99 11.33 8.38
CA ASP A 98 11.66 10.04 9.00
C ASP A 98 10.55 9.35 8.21
N ILE A 99 9.55 10.09 7.72
CA ILE A 99 8.54 9.58 6.76
C ILE A 99 9.22 9.14 5.47
N HIS A 100 10.18 9.92 4.94
CA HIS A 100 10.96 9.53 3.77
C HIS A 100 11.66 8.19 3.97
N SER A 101 12.25 7.99 5.15
CA SER A 101 12.93 6.74 5.50
C SER A 101 11.98 5.57 5.72
N LEU A 102 10.77 5.81 6.23
CA LEU A 102 9.75 4.78 6.50
C LEU A 102 9.04 4.32 5.22
N VAL A 103 8.56 5.27 4.41
CA VAL A 103 7.80 4.96 3.17
C VAL A 103 8.76 4.59 2.06
N LYS A 104 8.82 3.30 1.73
CA LYS A 104 9.76 2.75 0.74
C LYS A 104 9.20 2.69 -0.67
N GLY A 105 7.89 2.81 -0.83
CA GLY A 105 7.27 2.77 -2.13
C GLY A 105 5.76 2.94 -2.10
N VAL A 106 5.19 2.96 -3.28
CA VAL A 106 3.76 3.02 -3.50
C VAL A 106 3.31 1.80 -4.31
N MET A 107 2.06 1.41 -4.14
CA MET A 107 1.40 0.37 -4.92
C MET A 107 0.29 1.03 -5.72
N VAL A 108 0.29 0.81 -7.02
CA VAL A 108 -0.65 1.40 -7.97
C VAL A 108 -1.26 0.30 -8.83
N GLU A 109 -2.57 0.32 -8.98
CA GLU A 109 -3.25 -0.56 -9.92
C GLU A 109 -3.33 0.10 -11.30
N SER A 110 -2.67 -0.55 -12.25
CA SER A 110 -2.45 -0.07 -13.61
C SER A 110 -2.69 -1.19 -14.62
N TYR A 111 -3.23 -0.84 -15.77
CA TYR A 111 -3.34 -1.75 -16.90
C TYR A 111 -3.18 -0.98 -18.22
N ILE A 112 -3.46 -1.62 -19.38
CA ILE A 112 -3.32 -0.94 -20.68
C ILE A 112 -4.39 0.13 -20.84
N GLU A 113 -5.68 -0.27 -20.62
CA GLU A 113 -6.84 0.61 -20.72
C GLU A 113 -7.35 0.98 -19.32
N GLU A 114 -7.76 2.23 -19.14
CA GLU A 114 -8.29 2.72 -17.86
C GLU A 114 -9.60 2.05 -17.44
N GLY A 115 -9.83 2.03 -16.11
CA GLY A 115 -11.05 1.56 -15.51
C GLY A 115 -11.15 0.04 -15.46
N CYS A 116 -12.37 -0.47 -15.50
CA CYS A 116 -12.63 -1.92 -15.50
C CYS A 116 -13.84 -2.27 -16.38
N GLN A 117 -14.00 -3.55 -16.64
CA GLN A 117 -15.12 -4.14 -17.39
C GLN A 117 -15.61 -5.41 -16.72
N LYS A 118 -16.80 -5.87 -17.08
CA LYS A 118 -17.29 -7.19 -16.67
C LYS A 118 -16.55 -8.28 -17.43
N VAL A 119 -16.48 -9.49 -16.84
CA VAL A 119 -15.96 -10.67 -17.53
C VAL A 119 -16.74 -10.85 -18.85
N GLY A 120 -16.01 -10.99 -19.97
CA GLY A 120 -16.61 -11.05 -21.30
C GLY A 120 -16.89 -9.67 -21.95
N GLY A 121 -16.46 -8.57 -21.36
CA GLY A 121 -16.65 -7.21 -21.92
C GLY A 121 -15.94 -6.93 -23.23
N GLY A 122 -14.97 -7.76 -23.61
CA GLY A 122 -14.37 -7.76 -24.95
C GLY A 122 -13.31 -6.69 -25.21
N VAL A 123 -13.03 -5.80 -24.28
CA VAL A 123 -11.98 -4.77 -24.44
C VAL A 123 -10.64 -5.37 -24.03
N TYR A 124 -9.73 -5.55 -24.99
CA TYR A 124 -8.39 -6.03 -24.70
C TYR A 124 -7.64 -5.02 -23.82
N GLY A 125 -6.89 -5.54 -22.82
CA GLY A 125 -6.08 -4.69 -21.96
C GLY A 125 -6.86 -3.90 -20.89
N LYS A 126 -8.16 -4.19 -20.68
CA LYS A 126 -8.98 -3.58 -19.64
C LYS A 126 -9.22 -4.55 -18.49
N SER A 127 -9.03 -4.09 -17.25
CA SER A 127 -9.21 -4.90 -16.04
C SER A 127 -10.62 -5.53 -15.95
N ILE A 128 -10.70 -6.76 -15.46
CA ILE A 128 -11.96 -7.45 -15.14
C ILE A 128 -12.22 -7.52 -13.63
N THR A 129 -11.39 -6.87 -12.84
CA THR A 129 -11.48 -6.78 -11.38
C THR A 129 -11.58 -5.31 -10.95
N ASP A 130 -10.66 -4.80 -10.16
CA ASP A 130 -10.69 -3.41 -9.72
C ASP A 130 -10.30 -2.45 -10.87
N PRO A 131 -10.85 -1.21 -10.88
CA PRO A 131 -10.52 -0.24 -11.91
C PRO A 131 -9.07 0.23 -11.79
N CYS A 132 -8.37 0.27 -12.93
CA CYS A 132 -6.96 0.57 -13.05
C CYS A 132 -6.71 1.91 -13.73
N LEU A 133 -5.55 2.52 -13.50
CA LEU A 133 -5.02 3.58 -14.36
C LEU A 133 -4.72 3.03 -15.74
N SER A 134 -4.77 3.88 -16.76
CA SER A 134 -4.27 3.57 -18.10
C SER A 134 -2.73 3.44 -18.07
N TRP A 135 -2.16 2.85 -19.12
CA TRP A 135 -0.72 2.84 -19.31
C TRP A 135 -0.13 4.25 -19.38
N GLU A 136 -0.78 5.14 -20.14
CA GLU A 136 -0.35 6.54 -20.31
C GLU A 136 -0.29 7.28 -18.98
N ASP A 137 -1.33 7.18 -18.16
CA ASP A 137 -1.36 7.82 -16.84
C ASP A 137 -0.35 7.21 -15.87
N SER A 138 -0.11 5.92 -15.97
CA SER A 138 0.89 5.22 -15.16
C SER A 138 2.31 5.64 -15.53
N GLU A 139 2.61 5.75 -16.82
CA GLU A 139 3.90 6.24 -17.31
C GLU A 139 4.14 7.68 -16.84
N ARG A 140 3.15 8.56 -16.99
CA ARG A 140 3.23 9.94 -16.49
C ARG A 140 3.48 9.99 -14.99
N LEU A 141 2.77 9.14 -14.22
CA LEU A 141 2.95 9.07 -12.78
C LEU A 141 4.36 8.65 -12.37
N ILE A 142 4.99 7.73 -13.11
CA ILE A 142 6.39 7.33 -12.87
C ILE A 142 7.34 8.53 -13.05
N TYR A 143 7.15 9.33 -14.09
CA TYR A 143 7.95 10.56 -14.29
C TYR A 143 7.68 11.58 -13.18
N ASP A 144 6.41 11.78 -12.80
CA ASP A 144 6.06 12.66 -11.69
C ASP A 144 6.76 12.22 -10.37
N ILE A 145 6.81 10.92 -10.07
CA ILE A 145 7.51 10.39 -8.89
C ILE A 145 9.01 10.71 -8.96
N ALA A 146 9.63 10.52 -10.13
CA ALA A 146 11.05 10.79 -10.29
C ALA A 146 11.44 12.27 -10.08
N GLU A 147 10.50 13.20 -10.28
CA GLU A 147 10.73 14.63 -10.02
C GLU A 147 10.71 14.98 -8.51
N TYR A 148 10.16 14.09 -7.65
CA TYR A 148 10.12 14.29 -6.20
C TYR A 148 11.38 13.79 -5.49
N GLU A 149 12.15 12.90 -6.10
CA GLU A 149 13.41 12.36 -5.54
C GLU A 149 14.58 13.34 -5.75
#